data_417daebe8a9ccf87e644245cb7dce0c7
#
_entry.id   417daebe8a9ccf87e644245cb7dce0c7
#
_cell.length_a   1.000
_cell.length_b   1.000
_cell.length_c   1.000
_cell.angle_alpha   90.00
_cell.angle_beta   90.00
_cell.angle_gamma   90.00
#
_symmetry.space_group_name_H-M   'P 1'
#
loop_
_entity.id
_entity.type
_entity.pdbx_description
1 polymer ?
#
loop_
_entity_poly.entity_id
_entity_poly.type
_entity_poly.pdbx_seq_one_letter_code
_entity_poly.pdbx_strand_id
1 'polypeptide(L)'
;MLYYREFSDFLTASTIIGAGNVSNGIGASALALLRPQDILYWLDFFILLFMAYSKRSPIQMNPRPMLNQYAVAATTLGVILFSVNLVLAEINRPQLLARTFDRNYIVKYLGVNFFTAFDGYQTAQNNQMKASADESDMENVLSYVEDHYAEPNSDYYGVAEGKNVIYLQLESFQQFLIDYQLEDENG
;
A
#
# COMPACT_ATOMS: atom_id res chain seq x y z
N MET A 1 -11.87 -3.36 4.34
CA MET A 1 -13.09 -3.31 3.49
C MET A 1 -13.74 -1.93 3.48
N LEU A 2 -14.04 -1.31 4.64
CA LEU A 2 -14.61 0.04 4.74
C LEU A 2 -13.81 1.09 3.95
N TYR A 3 -12.52 1.16 4.21
CA TYR A 3 -11.61 2.10 3.54
C TYR A 3 -11.57 1.88 2.02
N TYR A 4 -11.47 0.63 1.58
CA TYR A 4 -11.43 0.27 0.16
C TYR A 4 -12.70 0.71 -0.60
N ARG A 5 -13.87 0.63 0.05
CA ARG A 5 -15.14 1.04 -0.55
C ARG A 5 -15.18 2.52 -0.94
N GLU A 6 -14.55 3.37 -0.14
CA GLU A 6 -14.60 4.83 -0.35
C GLU A 6 -13.40 5.36 -1.14
N PHE A 7 -12.22 4.75 -0.93
CA PHE A 7 -10.97 5.24 -1.50
C PHE A 7 -10.41 4.37 -2.63
N SER A 8 -11.03 3.21 -2.91
CA SER A 8 -10.55 2.22 -3.89
C SER A 8 -9.09 1.78 -3.67
N ASP A 9 -8.61 1.90 -2.43
CA ASP A 9 -7.27 1.53 -2.00
C ASP A 9 -7.32 0.83 -0.64
N PHE A 10 -6.22 0.17 -0.25
CA PHE A 10 -6.11 -0.53 1.02
C PHE A 10 -5.46 0.36 2.08
N LEU A 11 -6.00 0.28 3.31
CA LEU A 11 -5.47 1.00 4.45
C LEU A 11 -4.09 0.45 4.81
N THR A 12 -3.09 1.33 4.89
CA THR A 12 -1.71 0.98 5.25
C THR A 12 -1.41 1.26 6.71
N ALA A 13 -0.40 0.58 7.26
CA ALA A 13 0.07 0.82 8.61
C ALA A 13 0.60 2.26 8.77
N SER A 14 1.28 2.79 7.76
CA SER A 14 1.74 4.19 7.74
C SER A 14 0.59 5.19 7.78
N THR A 15 -0.53 4.91 7.09
CA THR A 15 -1.73 5.76 7.15
C THR A 15 -2.37 5.73 8.54
N ILE A 16 -2.42 4.55 9.18
CA ILE A 16 -2.96 4.41 10.54
C ILE A 16 -2.10 5.20 11.55
N ILE A 17 -0.77 5.05 11.45
CA ILE A 17 0.17 5.77 12.33
C ILE A 17 0.07 7.28 12.10
N GLY A 18 0.04 7.72 10.83
CA GLY A 18 -0.11 9.13 10.47
C GLY A 18 -1.45 9.73 10.93
N ALA A 19 -2.53 8.96 10.87
CA ALA A 19 -3.84 9.36 11.36
C ALA A 19 -3.86 9.65 12.86
N GLY A 20 -3.04 8.97 13.65
CA GLY A 20 -2.88 9.22 15.09
C GLY A 20 -2.34 10.61 15.41
N ASN A 21 -1.57 11.21 14.50
CA ASN A 21 -0.98 12.54 14.66
C ASN A 21 -1.95 13.69 14.29
N VAL A 22 -3.05 13.37 13.58
CA VAL A 22 -4.08 14.33 13.13
C VAL A 22 -5.39 14.02 13.85
N SER A 23 -5.41 14.25 15.15
CA SER A 23 -6.50 13.77 16.03
C SER A 23 -7.86 14.45 15.84
N ASN A 24 -7.91 15.65 15.25
CA ASN A 24 -9.13 16.45 15.18
C ASN A 24 -9.87 16.23 13.84
N GLY A 25 -10.80 15.27 13.81
CA GLY A 25 -11.71 15.06 12.68
C GLY A 25 -11.69 13.67 12.05
N ILE A 26 -10.59 12.91 12.17
CA ILE A 26 -10.48 11.57 11.58
C ILE A 26 -11.47 10.59 12.21
N GLY A 27 -11.70 10.68 13.53
CA GLY A 27 -12.68 9.84 14.22
C GLY A 27 -14.12 10.06 13.70
N ALA A 28 -14.51 11.31 13.48
CA ALA A 28 -15.81 11.66 12.92
C ALA A 28 -15.96 11.17 11.47
N SER A 29 -14.90 11.33 10.67
CA SER A 29 -14.87 10.83 9.29
C SER A 29 -14.94 9.30 9.22
N ALA A 30 -14.21 8.60 10.09
CA ALA A 30 -14.25 7.14 10.17
C ALA A 30 -15.64 6.63 10.56
N LEU A 31 -16.31 7.30 11.52
CA LEU A 31 -17.69 6.97 11.91
C LEU A 31 -18.68 7.23 10.78
N ALA A 32 -18.51 8.29 10.00
CA ALA A 32 -19.35 8.60 8.85
C ALA A 32 -19.27 7.55 7.73
N LEU A 33 -18.17 6.80 7.65
CA LEU A 33 -17.99 5.70 6.69
C LEU A 33 -18.69 4.41 7.11
N LEU A 34 -19.09 4.26 8.38
CA LEU A 34 -19.75 3.06 8.88
C LEU A 34 -21.18 2.96 8.34
N ARG A 35 -21.49 1.79 7.79
CA ARG A 35 -22.85 1.44 7.37
C ARG A 35 -23.36 0.29 8.26
N PRO A 36 -24.67 0.21 8.52
CA PRO A 36 -25.25 -0.89 9.34
C PRO A 36 -24.87 -2.30 8.83
N GLN A 37 -24.65 -2.43 7.53
CA GLN A 37 -24.26 -3.68 6.88
C GLN A 37 -22.84 -4.15 7.27
N ASP A 38 -21.99 -3.25 7.74
CA ASP A 38 -20.60 -3.55 8.07
C ASP A 38 -20.49 -4.45 9.31
N ILE A 39 -21.55 -4.55 10.10
CA ILE A 39 -21.63 -5.48 11.22
C ILE A 39 -21.51 -6.95 10.76
N LEU A 40 -21.88 -7.24 9.50
CA LEU A 40 -21.77 -8.57 8.93
C LEU A 40 -20.32 -9.05 8.80
N TYR A 41 -19.36 -8.13 8.68
CA TYR A 41 -17.92 -8.47 8.66
C TYR A 41 -17.40 -9.00 10.00
N TRP A 42 -18.18 -8.79 11.08
CA TRP A 42 -17.83 -9.26 12.41
C TRP A 42 -18.63 -10.51 12.84
N LEU A 43 -19.47 -11.03 11.92
CA LEU A 43 -20.36 -12.14 12.24
C LEU A 43 -19.60 -13.39 12.66
N ASP A 44 -18.53 -13.74 11.96
CA ASP A 44 -17.64 -14.86 12.23
C ASP A 44 -16.96 -14.71 13.61
N PHE A 45 -16.49 -13.51 13.92
CA PHE A 45 -15.93 -13.19 15.23
C PHE A 45 -16.96 -13.41 16.36
N PHE A 46 -18.19 -12.93 16.19
CA PHE A 46 -19.25 -13.12 17.17
C PHE A 46 -19.66 -14.59 17.31
N ILE A 47 -19.69 -15.34 16.20
CA ILE A 47 -19.95 -16.78 16.21
C ILE A 47 -18.84 -17.51 16.99
N LEU A 48 -17.57 -17.21 16.73
CA LEU A 48 -16.44 -17.80 17.43
C LEU A 48 -16.44 -17.47 18.92
N LEU A 49 -16.73 -16.22 19.27
CA LEU A 49 -16.88 -15.78 20.66
C LEU A 49 -18.01 -16.53 21.39
N PHE A 50 -19.16 -16.66 20.72
CA PHE A 50 -20.30 -17.42 21.24
C PHE A 50 -19.95 -18.91 21.44
N MET A 51 -19.28 -19.51 20.46
CA MET A 51 -18.82 -20.90 20.54
C MET A 51 -17.80 -21.08 21.68
N ALA A 52 -16.86 -20.15 21.85
CA ALA A 52 -15.89 -20.18 22.95
C ALA A 52 -16.56 -20.05 24.33
N TYR A 53 -17.56 -19.17 24.43
CA TYR A 53 -18.33 -18.99 25.67
C TYR A 53 -19.25 -20.17 25.96
N SER A 54 -19.91 -20.73 24.94
CA SER A 54 -20.84 -21.87 25.07
C SER A 54 -20.12 -23.17 25.41
N LYS A 55 -18.89 -23.37 24.92
CA LYS A 55 -18.05 -24.52 25.25
C LYS A 55 -17.29 -24.27 26.54
N ARG A 56 -17.98 -24.33 27.66
CA ARG A 56 -17.39 -24.25 29.02
C ARG A 56 -16.51 -25.45 29.40
N SER A 57 -16.34 -26.41 28.51
CA SER A 57 -15.41 -27.52 28.73
C SER A 57 -13.99 -27.02 28.50
N PRO A 58 -13.08 -27.14 29.47
CA PRO A 58 -11.67 -26.88 29.23
C PRO A 58 -11.27 -27.78 28.05
N ILE A 59 -10.80 -27.17 26.99
CA ILE A 59 -10.18 -27.91 25.88
C ILE A 59 -8.96 -28.58 26.50
N GLN A 60 -9.14 -29.83 26.94
CA GLN A 60 -8.00 -30.67 27.27
C GLN A 60 -7.28 -30.88 25.93
N MET A 61 -6.32 -30.04 25.68
CA MET A 61 -5.34 -30.26 24.60
C MET A 61 -4.50 -31.46 25.01
N ASN A 62 -5.08 -32.65 24.77
CA ASN A 62 -4.30 -33.87 24.83
C ASN A 62 -3.46 -33.90 23.56
N PRO A 63 -2.15 -33.67 23.59
CA PRO A 63 -1.31 -33.66 22.40
C PRO A 63 -1.18 -35.09 21.90
N ARG A 64 -2.15 -35.52 21.10
CA ARG A 64 -2.04 -36.79 20.40
C ARG A 64 -0.94 -36.62 19.37
N PRO A 65 0.12 -37.43 19.38
CA PRO A 65 1.26 -37.29 18.46
C PRO A 65 0.83 -37.37 16.97
N MET A 66 -0.27 -38.08 16.67
CA MET A 66 -0.87 -38.10 15.34
C MET A 66 -1.43 -36.74 14.90
N LEU A 67 -2.07 -35.97 15.79
CA LEU A 67 -2.62 -34.66 15.45
C LEU A 67 -1.50 -33.68 15.10
N ASN A 68 -0.34 -33.82 15.73
CA ASN A 68 0.83 -33.01 15.43
C ASN A 68 1.41 -33.30 14.05
N GLN A 69 1.42 -34.55 13.59
CA GLN A 69 1.87 -34.92 12.25
C GLN A 69 0.97 -34.37 11.16
N TYR A 70 -0.36 -34.43 11.33
CA TYR A 70 -1.30 -33.81 10.38
C TYR A 70 -1.21 -32.30 10.36
N ALA A 71 -1.01 -31.68 11.51
CA ALA A 71 -0.80 -30.23 11.58
C ALA A 71 0.48 -29.81 10.84
N VAL A 72 1.59 -30.53 11.05
CA VAL A 72 2.84 -30.29 10.34
C VAL A 72 2.67 -30.49 8.83
N ALA A 73 2.05 -31.60 8.40
CA ALA A 73 1.81 -31.87 7.00
C ALA A 73 0.93 -30.78 6.34
N ALA A 74 -0.14 -30.35 7.01
CA ALA A 74 -1.03 -29.30 6.52
C ALA A 74 -0.30 -27.96 6.42
N THR A 75 0.52 -27.60 7.42
CA THR A 75 1.31 -26.36 7.39
C THR A 75 2.34 -26.37 6.26
N THR A 76 3.05 -27.50 6.11
CA THR A 76 4.03 -27.67 5.04
C THR A 76 3.38 -27.55 3.66
N LEU A 77 2.23 -28.21 3.46
CA LEU A 77 1.46 -28.10 2.21
C LEU A 77 1.02 -26.64 1.98
N GLY A 78 0.52 -25.96 3.01
CA GLY A 78 0.13 -24.55 2.93
C GLY A 78 1.28 -23.65 2.52
N VAL A 79 2.47 -23.85 3.08
CA VAL A 79 3.69 -23.09 2.71
C VAL A 79 4.08 -23.36 1.25
N ILE A 80 4.04 -24.61 0.81
CA ILE A 80 4.34 -24.97 -0.58
C ILE A 80 3.37 -24.29 -1.55
N LEU A 81 2.06 -24.40 -1.28
CA LEU A 81 1.04 -23.79 -2.14
C LEU A 81 1.17 -22.27 -2.19
N PHE A 82 1.47 -21.63 -1.05
CA PHE A 82 1.71 -20.19 -0.99
C PHE A 82 2.96 -19.80 -1.77
N SER A 83 4.05 -20.56 -1.67
CA SER A 83 5.29 -20.32 -2.42
C SER A 83 5.07 -20.43 -3.93
N VAL A 84 4.31 -21.44 -4.37
CA VAL A 84 3.91 -21.57 -5.77
C VAL A 84 3.08 -20.38 -6.23
N ASN A 85 2.11 -19.94 -5.42
CA ASN A 85 1.30 -18.78 -5.74
C ASN A 85 2.16 -17.50 -5.85
N LEU A 86 3.14 -17.33 -4.98
CA LEU A 86 4.07 -16.19 -5.01
C LEU A 86 4.88 -16.16 -6.32
N VAL A 87 5.41 -17.31 -6.73
CA VAL A 87 6.14 -17.44 -8.01
C VAL A 87 5.24 -17.14 -9.20
N LEU A 88 4.03 -17.68 -9.21
CA LEU A 88 3.07 -17.40 -10.28
C LEU A 88 2.64 -15.94 -10.32
N ALA A 89 2.49 -15.31 -9.18
CA ALA A 89 2.19 -13.88 -9.08
C ALA A 89 3.31 -13.02 -9.66
N GLU A 90 4.58 -13.36 -9.36
CA GLU A 90 5.75 -12.65 -9.89
C GLU A 90 5.92 -12.85 -11.40
N ILE A 91 5.63 -14.05 -11.92
CA ILE A 91 5.65 -14.33 -13.37
C ILE A 91 4.57 -13.50 -14.10
N ASN A 92 3.36 -13.42 -13.54
CA ASN A 92 2.26 -12.66 -14.15
C ASN A 92 2.46 -11.14 -14.02
N ARG A 93 3.12 -10.70 -12.96
CA ARG A 93 3.34 -9.28 -12.68
C ARG A 93 4.76 -9.08 -12.13
N PRO A 94 5.76 -8.90 -13.01
CA PRO A 94 7.14 -8.70 -12.58
C PRO A 94 7.29 -7.51 -11.64
N GLN A 95 8.09 -7.69 -10.60
CA GLN A 95 8.32 -6.69 -9.54
C GLN A 95 7.08 -6.35 -8.72
N LEU A 96 6.14 -7.31 -8.55
CA LEU A 96 4.89 -7.09 -7.83
C LEU A 96 5.12 -6.51 -6.42
N LEU A 97 6.11 -7.02 -5.69
CA LEU A 97 6.42 -6.58 -4.34
C LEU A 97 7.32 -5.33 -4.29
N ALA A 98 7.99 -4.99 -5.39
CA ALA A 98 8.82 -3.79 -5.46
C ALA A 98 8.00 -2.52 -5.80
N ARG A 99 6.88 -2.68 -6.47
CA ARG A 99 5.99 -1.57 -6.88
C ARG A 99 5.01 -1.22 -5.78
N THR A 100 5.41 -0.32 -4.91
CA THR A 100 4.65 0.05 -3.70
C THR A 100 3.34 0.80 -3.97
N PHE A 101 3.16 1.37 -5.15
CA PHE A 101 1.95 2.12 -5.52
C PHE A 101 0.80 1.24 -6.04
N ASP A 102 1.05 -0.04 -6.32
CA ASP A 102 0.07 -0.94 -6.96
C ASP A 102 -0.49 -1.98 -5.96
N ARG A 103 -0.94 -1.52 -4.80
CA ARG A 103 -1.40 -2.34 -3.66
C ARG A 103 -2.56 -3.26 -4.03
N ASN A 104 -3.44 -2.82 -4.92
CA ASN A 104 -4.58 -3.61 -5.39
C ASN A 104 -4.14 -4.92 -6.03
N TYR A 105 -3.02 -4.92 -6.76
CA TYR A 105 -2.48 -6.14 -7.36
C TYR A 105 -1.87 -7.08 -6.31
N ILE A 106 -1.17 -6.55 -5.32
CA ILE A 106 -0.66 -7.38 -4.22
C ILE A 106 -1.82 -8.11 -3.54
N VAL A 107 -2.89 -7.40 -3.21
CA VAL A 107 -4.08 -8.02 -2.59
C VAL A 107 -4.78 -8.99 -3.53
N LYS A 108 -4.87 -8.68 -4.82
CA LYS A 108 -5.50 -9.56 -5.82
C LYS A 108 -4.77 -10.89 -5.97
N TYR A 109 -3.44 -10.90 -5.97
CA TYR A 109 -2.63 -12.09 -6.19
C TYR A 109 -2.30 -12.85 -4.89
N LEU A 110 -2.01 -12.15 -3.80
CA LEU A 110 -1.50 -12.73 -2.57
C LEU A 110 -2.47 -12.64 -1.38
N GLY A 111 -3.55 -11.89 -1.54
CA GLY A 111 -4.58 -11.73 -0.53
C GLY A 111 -4.30 -10.62 0.50
N VAL A 112 -5.38 -10.17 1.18
CA VAL A 112 -5.32 -9.05 2.13
C VAL A 112 -4.47 -9.36 3.36
N ASN A 113 -4.45 -10.60 3.84
CA ASN A 113 -3.68 -10.99 5.02
C ASN A 113 -2.17 -10.89 4.75
N PHE A 114 -1.73 -11.35 3.57
CA PHE A 114 -0.34 -11.17 3.15
C PHE A 114 0.01 -9.70 2.99
N PHE A 115 -0.85 -8.92 2.32
CA PHE A 115 -0.65 -7.48 2.16
C PHE A 115 -0.47 -6.78 3.51
N THR A 116 -1.31 -7.08 4.50
CA THR A 116 -1.22 -6.47 5.83
C THR A 116 0.12 -6.76 6.52
N ALA A 117 0.60 -8.01 6.44
CA ALA A 117 1.89 -8.39 7.01
C ALA A 117 3.06 -7.72 6.27
N PHE A 118 2.99 -7.70 4.93
CA PHE A 118 3.99 -7.08 4.07
C PHE A 118 4.06 -5.55 4.26
N ASP A 119 2.93 -4.87 4.32
CA ASP A 119 2.84 -3.44 4.57
C ASP A 119 3.38 -3.06 5.97
N GLY A 120 3.06 -3.87 6.98
CA GLY A 120 3.64 -3.71 8.31
C GLY A 120 5.16 -3.83 8.31
N TYR A 121 5.71 -4.83 7.60
CA TYR A 121 7.15 -5.00 7.43
C TYR A 121 7.79 -3.79 6.71
N GLN A 122 7.23 -3.36 5.59
CA GLN A 122 7.71 -2.18 4.85
C GLN A 122 7.66 -0.91 5.70
N THR A 123 6.58 -0.71 6.44
CA THR A 123 6.44 0.45 7.33
C THR A 123 7.51 0.44 8.41
N ALA A 124 7.79 -0.72 9.03
CA ALA A 124 8.84 -0.85 10.02
C ALA A 124 10.23 -0.56 9.43
N GLN A 125 10.52 -1.09 8.24
CA GLN A 125 11.78 -0.84 7.53
C GLN A 125 11.95 0.64 7.17
N ASN A 126 10.90 1.27 6.65
CA ASN A 126 10.93 2.71 6.32
C ASN A 126 11.13 3.58 7.56
N ASN A 127 10.50 3.23 8.68
CA ASN A 127 10.70 3.94 9.93
C ASN A 127 12.13 3.77 10.47
N GLN A 128 12.71 2.58 10.33
CA GLN A 128 14.10 2.35 10.68
C GLN A 128 15.06 3.17 9.81
N MET A 129 14.86 3.20 8.48
CA MET A 129 15.65 4.05 7.59
C MET A 129 15.54 5.53 7.96
N LYS A 130 14.33 6.02 8.25
CA LYS A 130 14.14 7.41 8.71
C LYS A 130 14.84 7.71 10.03
N ALA A 131 14.86 6.75 10.94
CA ALA A 131 15.52 6.92 12.23
C ALA A 131 17.05 6.84 12.14
N SER A 132 17.57 6.18 11.11
CA SER A 132 19.02 6.04 10.86
C SER A 132 19.59 7.12 9.93
N ALA A 133 18.71 7.90 9.28
CA ALA A 133 19.12 9.03 8.46
C ALA A 133 19.83 10.08 9.34
N ASP A 134 21.03 10.45 8.96
CA ASP A 134 21.85 11.38 9.70
C ASP A 134 22.21 12.64 8.87
N GLU A 135 23.02 13.53 9.47
CA GLU A 135 23.44 14.78 8.84
C GLU A 135 24.27 14.53 7.57
N SER A 136 25.01 13.40 7.50
CA SER A 136 25.80 13.06 6.32
C SER A 136 24.95 12.68 5.12
N ASP A 137 23.78 12.10 5.33
CA ASP A 137 22.81 11.81 4.26
C ASP A 137 22.27 13.10 3.66
N MET A 138 22.02 14.10 4.51
CA MET A 138 21.57 15.43 4.08
C MET A 138 22.66 16.14 3.25
N GLU A 139 23.91 16.07 3.70
CA GLU A 139 25.06 16.66 2.98
C GLU A 139 25.23 16.03 1.58
N ASN A 140 25.08 14.70 1.46
CA ASN A 140 25.10 14.01 0.18
C ASN A 140 23.99 14.49 -0.75
N VAL A 141 22.77 14.71 -0.24
CA VAL A 141 21.65 15.22 -1.04
C VAL A 141 21.92 16.66 -1.48
N LEU A 142 22.42 17.52 -0.59
CA LEU A 142 22.74 18.91 -0.92
C LEU A 142 23.85 18.99 -1.97
N SER A 143 24.92 18.21 -1.81
CA SER A 143 26.01 18.12 -2.79
C SER A 143 25.49 17.66 -4.16
N TYR A 144 24.61 16.65 -4.18
CA TYR A 144 24.00 16.19 -5.43
C TYR A 144 23.17 17.29 -6.10
N VAL A 145 22.39 18.05 -5.34
CA VAL A 145 21.58 19.16 -5.85
C VAL A 145 22.47 20.28 -6.40
N GLU A 146 23.55 20.63 -5.67
CA GLU A 146 24.50 21.64 -6.11
C GLU A 146 25.24 21.24 -7.40
N ASP A 147 25.71 19.99 -7.48
CA ASP A 147 26.40 19.46 -8.66
C ASP A 147 25.51 19.39 -9.91
N HIS A 148 24.19 19.25 -9.73
CA HIS A 148 23.21 19.15 -10.81
C HIS A 148 22.36 20.42 -10.98
N TYR A 149 22.74 21.50 -10.29
CA TYR A 149 22.04 22.77 -10.44
C TYR A 149 22.24 23.33 -11.86
N ALA A 150 21.14 23.49 -12.59
CA ALA A 150 21.15 24.15 -13.89
C ALA A 150 20.89 25.64 -13.69
N GLU A 151 21.81 26.47 -14.14
CA GLU A 151 21.59 27.92 -14.13
C GLU A 151 20.40 28.28 -15.04
N PRO A 152 19.56 29.24 -14.62
CA PRO A 152 18.46 29.72 -15.47
C PRO A 152 19.01 30.28 -16.79
N ASN A 153 18.36 29.94 -17.90
CA ASN A 153 18.71 30.52 -19.18
C ASN A 153 18.45 32.03 -19.12
N SER A 154 19.51 32.84 -19.33
CA SER A 154 19.45 34.29 -19.27
C SER A 154 18.46 34.91 -20.24
N ASP A 155 18.24 34.26 -21.42
CA ASP A 155 17.35 34.76 -22.47
C ASP A 155 15.87 34.69 -22.06
N TYR A 156 15.52 33.78 -21.14
CA TYR A 156 14.15 33.57 -20.67
C TYR A 156 13.95 34.02 -19.24
N TYR A 157 15.00 34.42 -18.53
CA TYR A 157 14.88 34.85 -17.13
C TYR A 157 14.03 36.14 -17.05
N GLY A 158 13.00 36.09 -16.21
CA GLY A 158 12.10 37.24 -16.01
C GLY A 158 11.06 37.47 -17.12
N VAL A 159 11.01 36.65 -18.19
CA VAL A 159 10.04 36.82 -19.29
C VAL A 159 8.57 36.78 -18.86
N ALA A 160 8.29 36.17 -17.73
CA ALA A 160 6.96 36.06 -17.14
C ALA A 160 6.71 37.10 -16.03
N GLU A 161 7.62 38.03 -15.77
CA GLU A 161 7.44 39.07 -14.76
C GLU A 161 6.17 39.88 -15.02
N GLY A 162 5.31 40.00 -14.01
CA GLY A 162 4.02 40.69 -14.12
C GLY A 162 2.95 39.97 -14.94
N LYS A 163 3.20 38.72 -15.37
CA LYS A 163 2.24 37.91 -16.14
C LYS A 163 1.70 36.77 -15.27
N ASN A 164 0.51 36.27 -15.64
CA ASN A 164 -0.02 35.04 -15.08
C ASN A 164 0.67 33.85 -15.75
N VAL A 165 1.17 32.92 -14.94
CA VAL A 165 1.78 31.66 -15.44
C VAL A 165 0.82 30.52 -15.17
N ILE A 166 0.47 29.76 -16.20
CA ILE A 166 -0.30 28.52 -16.10
C ILE A 166 0.66 27.37 -16.34
N TYR A 167 0.88 26.54 -15.32
CA TYR A 167 1.69 25.34 -15.40
C TYR A 167 0.79 24.13 -15.59
N LEU A 168 0.92 23.43 -16.73
CA LEU A 168 0.17 22.21 -17.05
C LEU A 168 1.12 21.01 -16.95
N GLN A 169 0.96 20.22 -15.91
CA GLN A 169 1.66 18.96 -15.79
C GLN A 169 0.80 17.84 -16.38
N LEU A 170 1.22 17.30 -17.52
CA LEU A 170 0.55 16.18 -18.18
C LEU A 170 1.21 14.88 -17.77
N GLU A 171 0.54 14.13 -16.88
CA GLU A 171 1.00 12.82 -16.44
C GLU A 171 0.62 11.74 -17.47
N SER A 172 1.53 10.81 -17.73
CA SER A 172 1.34 9.72 -18.71
C SER A 172 1.11 10.21 -20.15
N PHE A 173 1.41 11.46 -20.45
CA PHE A 173 1.31 12.03 -21.80
C PHE A 173 2.41 11.47 -22.68
N GLN A 174 2.02 10.86 -23.79
CA GLN A 174 2.98 10.20 -24.68
C GLN A 174 3.66 11.23 -25.60
N GLN A 175 4.98 11.13 -25.72
CA GLN A 175 5.80 12.09 -26.47
C GLN A 175 5.37 12.25 -27.94
N PHE A 176 4.82 11.20 -28.58
CA PHE A 176 4.38 11.28 -29.97
C PHE A 176 3.19 12.25 -30.17
N LEU A 177 2.47 12.61 -29.10
CA LEU A 177 1.38 13.60 -29.17
C LEU A 177 1.89 15.04 -29.17
N ILE A 178 3.20 15.26 -28.92
CA ILE A 178 3.82 16.57 -29.07
C ILE A 178 3.98 16.84 -30.55
N ASP A 179 3.43 17.96 -30.99
CA ASP A 179 3.42 18.37 -32.43
C ASP A 179 2.61 17.44 -33.35
N TYR A 180 1.76 16.54 -32.79
CA TYR A 180 0.87 15.75 -33.61
C TYR A 180 -0.19 16.63 -34.27
N GLN A 181 -0.15 16.68 -35.56
CA GLN A 181 -1.17 17.40 -36.34
C GLN A 181 -2.38 16.48 -36.53
N LEU A 182 -3.52 16.90 -36.01
CA LEU A 182 -4.79 16.27 -36.33
C LEU A 182 -5.18 16.70 -37.75
N GLU A 183 -5.12 15.78 -38.66
CA GLU A 183 -5.72 16.00 -40.01
C GLU A 183 -7.25 15.88 -39.81
N ASP A 184 -7.98 16.94 -40.17
CA ASP A 184 -9.44 16.86 -40.27
C ASP A 184 -9.85 16.20 -41.59
N GLU A 185 -11.15 15.95 -41.78
CA GLU A 185 -11.70 15.31 -42.98
C GLU A 185 -11.41 16.11 -44.29
N ASN A 186 -10.84 17.29 -44.20
CA ASN A 186 -10.55 18.17 -45.33
C ASN A 186 -9.04 18.39 -45.58
N GLY A 187 -8.17 17.73 -44.81
CA GLY A 187 -6.71 17.77 -44.94
C GLY A 187 -6.02 18.90 -44.19
#